data_4bd583f5e828662c059642d3d9bbc462
#
_entry.id   4bd583f5e828662c059642d3d9bbc462
#
_cell.length_a   1.000
_cell.length_b   1.000
_cell.length_c   1.000
_cell.angle_alpha   90.00
_cell.angle_beta   90.00
_cell.angle_gamma   90.00
#
_symmetry.space_group_name_H-M   'P 1'
#
loop_
_entity.id
_entity.type
_entity.pdbx_description
1 polymer ?
#
loop_
_entity_poly.entity_id
_entity_poly.type
_entity_poly.pdbx_seq_one_letter_code
_entity_poly.pdbx_strand_id
1 'polypeptide(L)'
;MSKKMQTQEEHHEELVKGLYEQMKTVLEGSEQPIFIYLDDNHKACNSKFAALLGFKSPEEWASIEGFLEPYVAEKSRDTLMKAYWDAMKKMVASTSQITFMKKGGGIVNSTVVLVPVPFQGHLFSVHFVTNAVS
;
A
#
# COMPACT_ATOMS: atom_id res chain seq x y z
N MET A 1 -10.64 -32.04 18.42
CA MET A 1 -10.59 -31.63 17.01
C MET A 1 -9.37 -30.80 16.74
N SER A 2 -8.56 -31.23 15.83
CA SER A 2 -7.36 -30.48 15.53
C SER A 2 -7.72 -29.24 14.69
N LYS A 3 -7.19 -28.14 15.08
CA LYS A 3 -7.36 -26.91 14.34
C LYS A 3 -6.44 -26.94 13.13
N LYS A 4 -7.00 -26.76 11.95
CA LYS A 4 -6.20 -26.72 10.75
C LYS A 4 -5.25 -25.52 10.81
N MET A 5 -3.99 -25.75 10.60
CA MET A 5 -3.02 -24.67 10.58
C MET A 5 -3.16 -23.90 9.28
N GLN A 6 -3.26 -22.59 9.40
CA GLN A 6 -3.27 -21.72 8.24
C GLN A 6 -1.88 -21.63 7.63
N THR A 7 -1.81 -21.54 6.31
CA THR A 7 -0.56 -21.21 5.66
C THR A 7 -0.23 -19.75 5.98
N GLN A 8 1.02 -19.39 5.86
CA GLN A 8 1.44 -18.01 6.07
C GLN A 8 0.73 -17.07 5.10
N GLU A 9 0.53 -17.50 3.87
CA GLU A 9 -0.16 -16.72 2.86
C GLU A 9 -1.62 -16.47 3.23
N GLU A 10 -2.34 -17.52 3.67
CA GLU A 10 -3.72 -17.37 4.12
C GLU A 10 -3.82 -16.43 5.31
N HIS A 11 -2.86 -16.52 6.22
CA HIS A 11 -2.81 -15.65 7.39
C HIS A 11 -2.59 -14.19 6.99
N HIS A 12 -1.67 -13.93 6.07
CA HIS A 12 -1.42 -12.58 5.58
C HIS A 12 -2.63 -12.00 4.86
N GLU A 13 -3.32 -12.84 4.08
CA GLU A 13 -4.54 -12.42 3.38
C GLU A 13 -5.62 -12.01 4.38
N GLU A 14 -5.81 -12.78 5.44
CA GLU A 14 -6.77 -12.44 6.49
C GLU A 14 -6.39 -11.18 7.24
N LEU A 15 -5.10 -10.95 7.47
CA LEU A 15 -4.61 -9.75 8.14
C LEU A 15 -4.92 -8.50 7.32
N VAL A 16 -4.62 -8.53 6.03
CA VAL A 16 -4.91 -7.39 5.15
C VAL A 16 -6.41 -7.11 5.12
N LYS A 17 -7.20 -8.16 4.99
CA LYS A 17 -8.66 -8.04 4.97
C LYS A 17 -9.18 -7.44 6.28
N GLY A 18 -8.66 -7.91 7.41
CA GLY A 18 -9.05 -7.40 8.73
C GLY A 18 -8.70 -5.94 8.92
N LEU A 19 -7.49 -5.55 8.54
CA LEU A 19 -7.07 -4.16 8.64
C LEU A 19 -7.89 -3.28 7.69
N TYR A 20 -8.15 -3.75 6.47
CA TYR A 20 -8.98 -3.02 5.53
C TYR A 20 -10.37 -2.76 6.12
N GLU A 21 -10.98 -3.76 6.73
CA GLU A 21 -12.30 -3.61 7.36
C GLU A 21 -12.28 -2.59 8.51
N GLN A 22 -11.24 -2.61 9.31
CA GLN A 22 -11.06 -1.63 10.39
C GLN A 22 -10.93 -0.22 9.86
N MET A 23 -10.26 -0.04 8.75
CA MET A 23 -10.00 1.28 8.16
C MET A 23 -11.01 1.67 7.09
N LYS A 24 -12.01 0.85 6.84
CA LYS A 24 -12.92 1.02 5.72
C LYS A 24 -13.56 2.41 5.64
N THR A 25 -14.04 2.93 6.76
CA THR A 25 -14.66 4.25 6.81
C THR A 25 -13.67 5.35 6.38
N VAL A 26 -12.44 5.25 6.86
CA VAL A 26 -11.39 6.22 6.49
C VAL A 26 -11.03 6.08 5.02
N LEU A 27 -10.84 4.85 4.56
CA LEU A 27 -10.43 4.59 3.18
C LEU A 27 -11.47 5.05 2.17
N GLU A 28 -12.73 4.70 2.41
CA GLU A 28 -13.82 5.05 1.49
C GLU A 28 -14.22 6.52 1.58
N GLY A 29 -14.09 7.12 2.76
CA GLY A 29 -14.44 8.52 2.96
C GLY A 29 -13.32 9.50 2.64
N SER A 30 -12.12 9.02 2.35
CA SER A 30 -10.97 9.90 2.08
C SER A 30 -11.00 10.42 0.66
N GLU A 31 -10.69 11.70 0.52
CA GLU A 31 -10.41 12.31 -0.79
C GLU A 31 -9.00 12.00 -1.25
N GLN A 32 -8.15 11.53 -0.35
CA GLN A 32 -6.75 11.27 -0.61
C GLN A 32 -6.55 9.79 -0.99
N PRO A 33 -5.72 9.52 -2.02
CA PRO A 33 -5.32 8.14 -2.31
C PRO A 33 -4.58 7.53 -1.11
N ILE A 34 -4.96 6.31 -0.74
CA ILE A 34 -4.35 5.60 0.39
C ILE A 34 -4.15 4.15 -0.02
N PHE A 35 -2.97 3.59 0.30
CA PHE A 35 -2.79 2.15 0.14
C PHE A 35 -2.13 1.54 1.38
N ILE A 36 -2.50 0.30 1.65
CA ILE A 36 -2.02 -0.50 2.76
C ILE A 36 -1.16 -1.61 2.17
N TYR A 37 0.01 -1.81 2.72
CA TYR A 37 0.97 -2.76 2.19
C TYR A 37 1.53 -3.64 3.31
N LEU A 38 1.40 -4.95 3.15
CA LEU A 38 2.10 -5.93 3.98
C LEU A 38 3.25 -6.54 3.19
N ASP A 39 2.96 -6.99 1.98
CA ASP A 39 3.96 -7.43 1.00
C ASP A 39 3.34 -7.29 -0.40
N ASP A 40 4.10 -7.62 -1.44
CA ASP A 40 3.63 -7.40 -2.82
C ASP A 40 2.36 -8.17 -3.17
N ASN A 41 2.09 -9.26 -2.48
CA ASN A 41 0.92 -10.10 -2.75
C ASN A 41 -0.22 -9.87 -1.76
N HIS A 42 0.01 -9.09 -0.71
CA HIS A 42 -0.97 -8.84 0.35
C HIS A 42 -1.04 -7.35 0.62
N LYS A 43 -1.96 -6.70 -0.07
CA LYS A 43 -2.11 -5.25 -0.03
C LYS A 43 -3.55 -4.86 -0.35
N ALA A 44 -3.90 -3.63 -0.03
CA ALA A 44 -5.23 -3.08 -0.29
C ALA A 44 -5.12 -1.59 -0.52
N CYS A 45 -6.11 -1.00 -1.15
CA CYS A 45 -6.14 0.45 -1.34
C CYS A 45 -7.58 0.96 -1.40
N ASN A 46 -7.72 2.27 -1.39
CA ASN A 46 -9.03 2.88 -1.64
C ASN A 46 -9.20 3.17 -3.14
N SER A 47 -10.41 3.59 -3.51
CA SER A 47 -10.74 3.87 -4.91
C SER A 47 -9.90 4.99 -5.49
N LYS A 48 -9.51 5.95 -4.66
CA LYS A 48 -8.72 7.09 -5.11
C LYS A 48 -7.33 6.67 -5.59
N PHE A 49 -6.70 5.75 -4.86
CA PHE A 49 -5.38 5.26 -5.27
C PHE A 49 -5.46 4.39 -6.52
N ALA A 50 -6.46 3.51 -6.59
CA ALA A 50 -6.66 2.69 -7.77
C ALA A 50 -6.85 3.56 -9.02
N ALA A 51 -7.72 4.56 -8.92
CA ALA A 51 -7.97 5.49 -10.02
C ALA A 51 -6.72 6.29 -10.39
N LEU A 52 -5.95 6.70 -9.40
CA LEU A 52 -4.72 7.47 -9.62
C LEU A 52 -3.75 6.72 -10.53
N LEU A 53 -3.62 5.41 -10.35
CA LEU A 53 -2.71 4.58 -11.15
C LEU A 53 -3.38 3.95 -12.38
N GLY A 54 -4.65 4.25 -12.62
CA GLY A 54 -5.35 3.76 -13.81
C GLY A 54 -5.95 2.37 -13.68
N PHE A 55 -6.15 1.90 -12.46
CA PHE A 55 -6.84 0.64 -12.21
C PHE A 55 -8.35 0.88 -12.12
N LYS A 56 -9.13 -0.13 -12.48
CA LYS A 56 -10.59 -0.04 -12.48
C LYS A 56 -11.17 -0.08 -11.07
N SER A 57 -10.47 -0.73 -10.14
CA SER A 57 -10.97 -0.93 -8.79
C SER A 57 -9.83 -1.19 -7.83
N PRO A 58 -10.06 -0.99 -6.52
CA PRO A 58 -9.07 -1.39 -5.52
C PRO A 58 -8.72 -2.88 -5.59
N GLU A 59 -9.70 -3.73 -5.91
CA GLU A 59 -9.49 -5.17 -6.03
C GLU A 59 -8.55 -5.50 -7.18
N GLU A 60 -8.63 -4.77 -8.28
CA GLU A 60 -7.73 -4.99 -9.41
C GLU A 60 -6.29 -4.69 -9.00
N TRP A 61 -6.07 -3.56 -8.32
CA TRP A 61 -4.72 -3.24 -7.84
C TRP A 61 -4.22 -4.25 -6.81
N ALA A 62 -5.08 -4.65 -5.88
CA ALA A 62 -4.71 -5.61 -4.85
C ALA A 62 -4.33 -6.98 -5.42
N SER A 63 -4.84 -7.33 -6.59
CA SER A 63 -4.62 -8.63 -7.21
C SER A 63 -3.33 -8.73 -8.04
N ILE A 64 -2.64 -7.62 -8.31
CA ILE A 64 -1.41 -7.68 -9.09
C ILE A 64 -0.29 -8.35 -8.29
N GLU A 65 0.56 -9.07 -9.00
CA GLU A 65 1.74 -9.71 -8.41
C GLU A 65 2.92 -8.75 -8.49
N GLY A 66 3.26 -8.15 -7.39
CA GLY A 66 4.33 -7.16 -7.38
C GLY A 66 3.81 -5.76 -7.66
N PHE A 67 4.42 -4.81 -7.01
CA PHE A 67 4.02 -3.42 -7.12
C PHE A 67 5.21 -2.51 -7.40
N LEU A 68 6.32 -2.77 -6.71
CA LEU A 68 7.46 -1.86 -6.75
C LEU A 68 8.04 -1.70 -8.15
N GLU A 69 8.38 -2.80 -8.82
CA GLU A 69 8.98 -2.72 -10.15
C GLU A 69 8.06 -2.15 -11.21
N PRO A 70 6.83 -2.63 -11.36
CA PRO A 70 6.00 -2.16 -12.46
C PRO A 70 5.36 -0.79 -12.22
N TYR A 71 5.17 -0.38 -10.96
CA TYR A 71 4.37 0.81 -10.68
C TYR A 71 5.06 1.89 -9.86
N VAL A 72 6.31 1.69 -9.49
CA VAL A 72 7.14 2.72 -8.88
C VAL A 72 8.32 3.00 -9.79
N ALA A 73 8.51 4.25 -10.19
CA ALA A 73 9.59 4.61 -11.09
C ALA A 73 10.95 4.23 -10.47
N GLU A 74 11.87 3.77 -11.30
CA GLU A 74 13.16 3.29 -10.83
C GLU A 74 13.86 4.28 -9.90
N LYS A 75 13.81 5.56 -10.23
CA LYS A 75 14.45 6.61 -9.43
C LYS A 75 13.86 6.75 -8.03
N SER A 76 12.65 6.25 -7.80
CA SER A 76 11.95 6.36 -6.51
C SER A 76 11.99 5.06 -5.68
N ARG A 77 12.42 3.96 -6.28
CA ARG A 77 12.37 2.65 -5.61
C ARG A 77 13.20 2.61 -4.33
N ASP A 78 14.44 3.10 -4.39
CA ASP A 78 15.31 3.08 -3.21
C ASP A 78 14.76 3.96 -2.10
N THR A 79 14.20 5.11 -2.45
CA THR A 79 13.60 6.02 -1.48
C THR A 79 12.42 5.35 -0.77
N LEU A 80 11.54 4.73 -1.54
CA LEU A 80 10.37 4.05 -0.96
C LEU A 80 10.79 2.85 -0.12
N MET A 81 11.74 2.06 -0.59
CA MET A 81 12.25 0.91 0.16
C MET A 81 12.90 1.33 1.47
N LYS A 82 13.68 2.42 1.47
CA LYS A 82 14.27 2.94 2.69
C LYS A 82 13.20 3.38 3.69
N ALA A 83 12.19 4.08 3.22
CA ALA A 83 11.07 4.51 4.07
C ALA A 83 10.36 3.31 4.69
N TYR A 84 10.13 2.28 3.88
CA TYR A 84 9.50 1.05 4.33
C TYR A 84 10.34 0.35 5.42
N TRP A 85 11.64 0.18 5.17
CA TRP A 85 12.52 -0.49 6.15
C TRP A 85 12.64 0.31 7.45
N ASP A 86 12.73 1.65 7.35
CA ASP A 86 12.79 2.49 8.55
C ASP A 86 11.49 2.37 9.36
N ALA A 87 10.35 2.32 8.68
CA ALA A 87 9.07 2.12 9.36
C ALA A 87 9.01 0.76 10.06
N MET A 88 9.45 -0.29 9.37
CA MET A 88 9.39 -1.64 9.92
C MET A 88 10.38 -1.87 11.06
N LYS A 89 11.57 -1.28 10.97
CA LYS A 89 12.64 -1.52 11.96
C LYS A 89 12.61 -0.51 13.12
N LYS A 90 12.22 0.72 12.84
CA LYS A 90 12.33 1.81 13.82
C LYS A 90 10.99 2.36 14.25
N MET A 91 9.89 1.87 13.68
CA MET A 91 8.54 2.36 13.97
C MET A 91 8.41 3.88 13.75
N VAL A 92 9.02 4.39 12.69
CA VAL A 92 8.96 5.81 12.35
C VAL A 92 8.17 6.05 11.09
N ALA A 93 7.39 7.12 11.09
CA ALA A 93 6.72 7.61 9.89
C ALA A 93 7.71 8.46 9.10
N SER A 94 7.46 8.58 7.81
CA SER A 94 8.31 9.39 6.94
C SER A 94 7.50 10.03 5.83
N THR A 95 8.08 11.07 5.23
CA THR A 95 7.51 11.75 4.06
C THR A 95 8.54 11.69 2.95
N SER A 96 8.13 11.23 1.78
CA SER A 96 9.03 11.03 0.65
C SER A 96 8.38 11.49 -0.65
N GLN A 97 9.23 11.88 -1.60
CA GLN A 97 8.78 12.19 -2.96
C GLN A 97 8.89 10.90 -3.79
N ILE A 98 7.76 10.42 -4.27
CA ILE A 98 7.70 9.16 -5.01
C ILE A 98 7.01 9.38 -6.35
N THR A 99 7.64 8.92 -7.42
CA THR A 99 7.03 8.92 -8.75
C THR A 99 6.46 7.54 -9.01
N PHE A 100 5.15 7.47 -9.21
CA PHE A 100 4.47 6.24 -9.59
C PHE A 100 4.29 6.17 -11.10
N MET A 101 4.17 4.97 -11.61
CA MET A 101 3.88 4.70 -13.01
C MET A 101 2.46 4.17 -13.14
N LYS A 102 1.71 4.75 -14.07
CA LYS A 102 0.31 4.34 -14.30
C LYS A 102 0.24 3.08 -15.12
N LYS A 103 -0.83 2.32 -14.93
CA LYS A 103 -1.07 1.09 -15.67
C LYS A 103 -1.09 1.29 -17.18
N GLY A 104 -1.69 2.37 -17.64
CA GLY A 104 -1.81 2.66 -19.08
C GLY A 104 -0.68 3.49 -19.66
N GLY A 105 0.36 3.74 -18.88
CA GLY A 105 1.46 4.62 -19.25
C GLY A 105 1.33 5.99 -18.61
N GLY A 106 2.44 6.70 -18.50
CA GLY A 106 2.50 7.99 -17.82
C GLY A 106 2.92 7.85 -16.38
N ILE A 107 3.20 8.99 -15.75
CA ILE A 107 3.72 9.03 -14.40
C ILE A 107 2.87 9.94 -13.52
N VAL A 108 2.95 9.70 -12.20
CA VAL A 108 2.36 10.56 -11.19
C VAL A 108 3.46 10.92 -10.20
N ASN A 109 3.78 12.19 -10.10
CA ASN A 109 4.70 12.68 -9.08
C ASN A 109 3.90 12.96 -7.82
N SER A 110 4.34 12.41 -6.70
CA SER A 110 3.57 12.48 -5.47
C SER A 110 4.44 12.65 -4.26
N THR A 111 3.81 13.10 -3.19
CA THR A 111 4.37 13.07 -1.84
C THR A 111 3.67 11.96 -1.09
N VAL A 112 4.43 11.07 -0.49
CA VAL A 112 3.89 9.92 0.24
C VAL A 112 4.27 10.01 1.70
N VAL A 113 3.26 10.00 2.57
CA VAL A 113 3.47 9.85 4.01
C VAL A 113 3.27 8.37 4.32
N LEU A 114 4.32 7.72 4.77
CA LEU A 114 4.30 6.32 5.13
C LEU A 114 4.25 6.20 6.65
N VAL A 115 3.28 5.47 7.16
CA VAL A 115 3.06 5.30 8.59
C VAL A 115 3.06 3.81 8.93
N PRO A 116 3.88 3.37 9.89
CA PRO A 116 3.80 1.98 10.36
C PRO A 116 2.58 1.80 11.25
N VAL A 117 1.78 0.77 10.98
CA VAL A 117 0.56 0.48 11.71
C VAL A 117 0.59 -0.96 12.21
N PRO A 118 0.69 -1.18 13.53
CA PRO A 118 0.60 -2.53 14.08
C PRO A 118 -0.85 -3.00 14.04
N PHE A 119 -1.02 -4.26 13.64
CA PHE A 119 -2.34 -4.88 13.61
C PHE A 119 -2.18 -6.39 13.83
N GLN A 120 -2.74 -6.90 14.91
CA GLN A 120 -2.73 -8.33 15.26
C GLN A 120 -1.34 -8.95 15.18
N GLY A 121 -0.36 -8.28 15.78
CA GLY A 121 1.00 -8.80 15.86
C GLY A 121 1.85 -8.62 14.61
N HIS A 122 1.31 -7.98 13.58
CA HIS A 122 2.04 -7.69 12.35
C HIS A 122 2.14 -6.19 12.14
N LEU A 123 3.13 -5.77 11.39
CA LEU A 123 3.36 -4.36 11.11
C LEU A 123 3.07 -4.09 9.64
N PHE A 124 2.13 -3.21 9.39
CA PHE A 124 1.76 -2.78 8.05
C PHE A 124 2.33 -1.41 7.78
N SER A 125 2.56 -1.11 6.51
CA SER A 125 2.81 0.27 6.12
C SER A 125 1.55 0.82 5.44
N VAL A 126 1.08 1.96 5.93
CA VAL A 126 -0.06 2.67 5.36
C VAL A 126 0.49 3.92 4.69
N HIS A 127 0.12 4.10 3.44
CA HIS A 127 0.67 5.17 2.61
C HIS A 127 -0.42 6.15 2.23
N PHE A 128 -0.22 7.40 2.63
CA PHE A 128 -1.10 8.51 2.26
C PHE A 128 -0.44 9.26 1.13
N VAL A 129 -1.10 9.33 -0.01
CA VAL A 129 -0.51 9.87 -1.23
C VAL A 129 -1.13 11.22 -1.57
N THR A 130 -0.28 12.21 -1.81
CA THR A 130 -0.71 13.51 -2.32
C THR A 130 0.00 13.71 -3.66
N ASN A 131 -0.75 13.70 -4.74
CA ASN A 131 -0.12 13.89 -6.04
C ASN A 131 0.16 15.37 -6.28
N ALA A 132 1.27 15.62 -6.95
CA ALA A 132 1.65 16.98 -7.29
C ALA A 132 0.63 17.58 -8.25
N VAL A 133 0.28 18.82 -8.01
CA VAL A 133 -0.55 19.59 -8.94
C VAL A 133 0.38 20.12 -10.02
N SER A 134 0.16 19.66 -11.23
CA SER A 134 0.96 20.12 -12.36
C SER A 134 0.40 21.40 -12.95
#